data_ea2eb495e0948249bbe3dab4c6755196
#
_entry.id   ea2eb495e0948249bbe3dab4c6755196
#
_cell.length_a   1.000
_cell.length_b   1.000
_cell.length_c   1.000
_cell.angle_alpha   90.00
_cell.angle_beta   90.00
_cell.angle_gamma   90.00
#
_symmetry.space_group_name_H-M   'P 1'
#
loop_
_entity.id
_entity.type
_entity.pdbx_description
1 polymer ?
#
loop_
_entity_poly.entity_id
_entity_poly.type
_entity_poly.pdbx_seq_one_letter_code
_entity_poly.pdbx_strand_id
1 'polypeptide(L)'
;MRRRAAAAAALLAVLSLAACGIQESDVVEAGGAATVAVYPPPEFRMVLYFLGPNGQPVPVARDVGPPVPDPTFAGGVEASRDRKAQGWASGQGQDTHGTPVATDKVLAALLSGPAGADTAAGLTTGLPRSENAPRAEAVEGLTPEGRRRVRLRLPFPVMGLSDAAVQQLVCTTAYAEDNGGRVDVTLISVDGARPATRCET
;
A
#
# COMPACT_ATOMS: atom_id res chain seq x y z
N MET A 1 -83.63 -11.13 -12.55
CA MET A 1 -82.64 -10.33 -11.88
C MET A 1 -81.44 -11.14 -11.32
N ARG A 2 -81.66 -12.33 -10.77
CA ARG A 2 -80.58 -13.17 -10.17
C ARG A 2 -79.46 -13.58 -11.14
N ARG A 3 -79.76 -13.86 -12.40
CA ARG A 3 -78.75 -14.27 -13.41
C ARG A 3 -77.81 -13.13 -13.82
N ARG A 4 -78.23 -11.88 -13.77
CA ARG A 4 -77.40 -10.71 -14.10
C ARG A 4 -76.46 -10.39 -12.94
N ALA A 5 -76.86 -10.63 -11.67
CA ALA A 5 -76.01 -10.45 -10.50
C ALA A 5 -74.91 -11.49 -10.46
N ALA A 6 -75.19 -12.75 -10.80
CA ALA A 6 -74.18 -13.82 -10.83
C ALA A 6 -73.14 -13.59 -11.92
N ALA A 7 -73.49 -13.06 -13.09
CA ALA A 7 -72.58 -12.73 -14.18
C ALA A 7 -71.61 -11.57 -13.77
N ALA A 8 -72.14 -10.55 -13.09
CA ALA A 8 -71.35 -9.42 -12.63
C ALA A 8 -70.36 -9.83 -11.54
N ALA A 9 -70.72 -10.73 -10.61
CA ALA A 9 -69.86 -11.27 -9.57
C ALA A 9 -68.71 -12.13 -10.17
N ALA A 10 -69.02 -12.93 -11.19
CA ALA A 10 -68.01 -13.74 -11.87
C ALA A 10 -66.98 -12.88 -12.64
N LEU A 11 -67.44 -11.80 -13.27
CA LEU A 11 -66.53 -10.86 -13.97
C LEU A 11 -65.58 -10.13 -12.99
N LEU A 12 -66.08 -9.72 -11.84
CA LEU A 12 -65.26 -9.08 -10.79
C LEU A 12 -64.23 -10.04 -10.20
N ALA A 13 -64.55 -11.31 -10.02
CA ALA A 13 -63.62 -12.32 -9.54
C ALA A 13 -62.47 -12.62 -10.53
N VAL A 14 -62.76 -12.59 -11.83
CA VAL A 14 -61.72 -12.80 -12.86
C VAL A 14 -60.79 -11.58 -12.99
N LEU A 15 -61.32 -10.35 -12.83
CA LEU A 15 -60.47 -9.16 -12.86
C LEU A 15 -59.55 -9.06 -11.65
N SER A 16 -59.93 -9.57 -10.48
CA SER A 16 -59.08 -9.55 -9.28
C SER A 16 -57.92 -10.56 -9.31
N LEU A 17 -57.97 -11.61 -10.13
CA LEU A 17 -56.87 -12.57 -10.31
C LEU A 17 -55.79 -12.07 -11.29
N ALA A 18 -56.11 -11.09 -12.13
CA ALA A 18 -55.15 -10.54 -13.08
C ALA A 18 -54.21 -9.46 -12.46
N ALA A 19 -54.44 -9.06 -11.20
CA ALA A 19 -53.71 -7.98 -10.55
C ALA A 19 -52.42 -8.42 -9.84
N CYS A 20 -52.06 -9.72 -9.85
CA CYS A 20 -50.78 -10.20 -9.34
C CYS A 20 -49.81 -10.54 -10.47
N GLY A 21 -49.71 -9.70 -11.47
CA GLY A 21 -48.63 -9.76 -12.43
C GLY A 21 -47.36 -9.22 -11.77
N ILE A 22 -46.50 -10.09 -11.28
CA ILE A 22 -45.10 -9.74 -11.01
C ILE A 22 -44.56 -9.38 -12.39
N GLN A 23 -44.32 -8.09 -12.59
CA GLN A 23 -43.60 -7.62 -13.76
C GLN A 23 -42.19 -8.24 -13.66
N GLU A 24 -41.87 -9.20 -14.54
CA GLU A 24 -40.48 -9.60 -14.74
C GLU A 24 -39.72 -8.34 -15.16
N SER A 25 -39.03 -7.73 -14.20
CA SER A 25 -38.02 -6.76 -14.53
C SER A 25 -36.89 -7.56 -15.19
N ASP A 26 -36.57 -7.21 -16.41
CA ASP A 26 -35.33 -7.69 -17.03
C ASP A 26 -34.21 -7.62 -16.01
N VAL A 27 -33.53 -8.74 -15.81
CA VAL A 27 -32.33 -8.77 -14.98
C VAL A 27 -31.35 -7.80 -15.64
N VAL A 28 -31.29 -6.58 -15.11
CA VAL A 28 -30.20 -5.68 -15.44
C VAL A 28 -28.97 -6.39 -14.92
N GLU A 29 -28.18 -7.00 -15.80
CA GLU A 29 -26.84 -7.45 -15.46
C GLU A 29 -26.15 -6.23 -14.85
N ALA A 30 -26.09 -6.19 -13.53
CA ALA A 30 -25.18 -5.30 -12.82
C ALA A 30 -23.81 -5.68 -13.35
N GLY A 31 -23.23 -4.83 -14.21
CA GLY A 31 -21.96 -5.09 -14.88
C GLY A 31 -20.97 -5.72 -13.91
N GLY A 32 -20.08 -6.55 -14.45
CA GLY A 32 -19.19 -7.41 -13.66
C GLY A 32 -18.71 -6.71 -12.40
N ALA A 33 -18.59 -7.47 -11.32
CA ALA A 33 -18.19 -6.95 -10.02
C ALA A 33 -17.06 -5.93 -10.18
N ALA A 34 -17.30 -4.70 -9.74
CA ALA A 34 -16.28 -3.67 -9.79
C ALA A 34 -15.06 -4.21 -9.04
N THR A 35 -13.96 -4.39 -9.75
CA THR A 35 -12.69 -4.76 -9.12
C THR A 35 -12.25 -3.56 -8.30
N VAL A 36 -12.61 -3.54 -7.04
CA VAL A 36 -12.10 -2.54 -6.09
C VAL A 36 -10.66 -2.95 -5.81
N ALA A 37 -9.70 -2.20 -6.32
CA ALA A 37 -8.32 -2.33 -5.90
C ALA A 37 -8.23 -1.89 -4.43
N VAL A 38 -8.23 -2.84 -3.51
CA VAL A 38 -7.99 -2.56 -2.09
C VAL A 38 -6.49 -2.37 -1.95
N TYR A 39 -6.05 -1.12 -1.86
CA TYR A 39 -4.68 -0.83 -1.49
C TYR A 39 -4.49 -1.13 0.00
N PRO A 40 -3.41 -1.83 0.38
CA PRO A 40 -3.08 -2.01 1.78
C PRO A 40 -3.01 -0.64 2.49
N PRO A 41 -3.39 -0.57 3.76
CA PRO A 41 -3.17 0.64 4.55
C PRO A 41 -1.72 1.10 4.47
N PRO A 42 -1.43 2.40 4.54
CA PRO A 42 -0.07 2.95 4.41
C PRO A 42 0.96 2.29 5.33
N GLU A 43 0.56 1.87 6.51
CA GLU A 43 1.37 1.16 7.51
C GLU A 43 1.86 -0.22 7.07
N PHE A 44 1.17 -0.84 6.10
CA PHE A 44 1.54 -2.14 5.53
C PHE A 44 2.15 -2.02 4.14
N ARG A 45 2.51 -0.82 3.74
CA ARG A 45 3.05 -0.55 2.41
C ARG A 45 4.36 0.21 2.51
N MET A 46 5.40 -0.28 1.83
CA MET A 46 6.59 0.51 1.56
C MET A 46 6.58 1.00 0.13
N VAL A 47 7.14 2.19 -0.09
CA VAL A 47 7.32 2.78 -1.42
C VAL A 47 8.82 2.84 -1.70
N LEU A 48 9.23 2.15 -2.76
CA LEU A 48 10.62 2.13 -3.24
C LEU A 48 10.69 2.93 -4.54
N TYR A 49 11.73 3.70 -4.72
CA TYR A 49 11.96 4.42 -5.96
C TYR A 49 13.05 3.74 -6.77
N PHE A 50 12.69 3.17 -7.91
CA PHE A 50 13.63 2.62 -8.88
C PHE A 50 13.75 3.55 -10.09
N LEU A 51 14.73 3.30 -10.96
CA LEU A 51 14.88 4.05 -12.20
C LEU A 51 14.09 3.36 -13.31
N GLY A 52 13.21 4.12 -13.95
CA GLY A 52 12.51 3.70 -15.14
C GLY A 52 13.41 3.66 -16.37
N PRO A 53 12.89 3.21 -17.53
CA PRO A 53 13.65 3.13 -18.78
C PRO A 53 14.28 4.45 -19.21
N ASN A 54 13.68 5.57 -18.82
CA ASN A 54 14.17 6.93 -19.12
C ASN A 54 15.14 7.47 -18.06
N GLY A 55 15.55 6.64 -17.08
CA GLY A 55 16.43 7.03 -15.98
C GLY A 55 15.78 7.91 -14.91
N GLN A 56 14.46 8.09 -14.93
CA GLN A 56 13.75 8.87 -13.92
C GLN A 56 13.31 7.98 -12.75
N PRO A 57 13.28 8.50 -11.52
CA PRO A 57 12.76 7.78 -10.36
C PRO A 57 11.26 7.46 -10.53
N VAL A 58 10.91 6.19 -10.35
CA VAL A 58 9.54 5.67 -10.46
C VAL A 58 9.17 5.01 -9.14
N PRO A 59 8.06 5.39 -8.50
CA PRO A 59 7.61 4.77 -7.26
C PRO A 59 7.05 3.37 -7.51
N VAL A 60 7.46 2.42 -6.68
CA VAL A 60 6.98 1.05 -6.67
C VAL A 60 6.49 0.72 -5.27
N ALA A 61 5.21 0.42 -5.16
CA ALA A 61 4.62 0.02 -3.89
C ALA A 61 4.86 -1.47 -3.63
N ARG A 62 5.19 -1.82 -2.39
CA ARG A 62 5.30 -3.19 -1.88
C ARG A 62 4.38 -3.35 -0.69
N ASP A 63 3.60 -4.41 -0.72
CA ASP A 63 2.85 -4.84 0.44
C ASP A 63 3.80 -5.58 1.41
N VAL A 64 3.82 -5.15 2.66
CA VAL A 64 4.62 -5.73 3.74
C VAL A 64 3.73 -6.17 4.89
N GLY A 65 2.43 -6.23 4.66
CA GLY A 65 1.47 -6.72 5.64
C GLY A 65 1.78 -8.17 6.06
N PRO A 66 1.27 -8.60 7.21
CA PRO A 66 1.34 -10.00 7.57
C PRO A 66 0.69 -10.82 6.45
N PRO A 67 1.27 -11.98 6.07
CA PRO A 67 0.66 -12.84 5.08
C PRO A 67 -0.80 -13.07 5.51
N VAL A 68 -1.73 -12.70 4.62
CA VAL A 68 -3.15 -12.97 4.86
C VAL A 68 -3.26 -14.49 5.02
N PRO A 69 -3.79 -15.00 6.14
CA PRO A 69 -3.99 -16.44 6.28
C PRO A 69 -4.83 -16.91 5.10
N ASP A 70 -4.29 -17.87 4.33
CA ASP A 70 -5.01 -18.45 3.20
C ASP A 70 -6.38 -18.95 3.73
N PRO A 71 -7.50 -18.45 3.20
CA PRO A 71 -8.82 -18.87 3.65
C PRO A 71 -9.06 -20.38 3.50
N THR A 72 -8.25 -21.07 2.68
CA THR A 72 -8.29 -22.52 2.57
C THR A 72 -7.74 -23.26 3.80
N PHE A 73 -6.99 -22.58 4.69
CA PHE A 73 -6.52 -23.11 5.97
C PHE A 73 -7.46 -22.82 7.15
N ALA A 74 -8.71 -22.47 6.92
CA ALA A 74 -9.73 -22.33 7.97
C ALA A 74 -10.15 -23.68 8.59
N GLY A 75 -9.33 -24.71 8.48
CA GLY A 75 -9.49 -26.01 9.13
C GLY A 75 -8.58 -26.15 10.35
N GLY A 76 -8.98 -25.57 11.48
CA GLY A 76 -8.28 -25.86 12.72
C GLY A 76 -8.34 -24.75 13.76
N VAL A 77 -9.40 -24.70 14.53
CA VAL A 77 -9.52 -23.87 15.76
C VAL A 77 -8.46 -24.19 16.82
N GLU A 78 -7.52 -25.08 16.56
CA GLU A 78 -6.47 -25.46 17.50
C GLU A 78 -5.19 -24.63 17.42
N ALA A 79 -4.95 -23.90 16.31
CA ALA A 79 -3.76 -23.06 16.15
C ALA A 79 -3.79 -21.76 17.01
N SER A 80 -4.88 -21.50 17.71
CA SER A 80 -5.03 -20.27 18.51
C SER A 80 -4.44 -20.36 19.92
N ARG A 81 -4.09 -21.57 20.40
CA ARG A 81 -3.56 -21.72 21.77
C ARG A 81 -2.05 -21.53 21.87
N ASP A 82 -1.30 -21.84 20.83
CA ASP A 82 0.16 -21.74 20.87
C ASP A 82 0.72 -20.34 20.53
N ARG A 83 -0.10 -19.49 19.88
CA ARG A 83 0.29 -18.09 19.61
C ARG A 83 0.41 -17.23 20.87
N LYS A 84 -0.21 -17.65 21.98
CA LYS A 84 -0.14 -16.97 23.28
C LYS A 84 1.23 -17.14 23.97
N ALA A 85 2.01 -18.14 23.55
CA ALA A 85 3.31 -18.44 24.13
C ALA A 85 4.46 -17.66 23.44
N GLN A 86 4.24 -17.00 22.32
CA GLN A 86 5.26 -16.28 21.57
C GLN A 86 5.23 -14.76 21.74
N GLY A 87 4.66 -14.27 22.84
CA GLY A 87 4.80 -12.86 23.24
C GLY A 87 4.05 -11.85 22.37
N TRP A 88 3.09 -12.27 21.56
CA TRP A 88 2.11 -11.37 20.96
C TRP A 88 1.02 -11.11 22.00
N ALA A 89 1.35 -10.25 22.96
CA ALA A 89 0.34 -9.71 23.86
C ALA A 89 -0.70 -9.01 23.00
N SER A 90 -1.86 -9.62 22.89
CA SER A 90 -3.08 -8.97 22.44
C SER A 90 -3.38 -7.87 23.45
N GLY A 91 -2.78 -6.71 23.28
CA GLY A 91 -3.21 -5.47 23.90
C GLY A 91 -4.64 -5.24 23.48
N GLN A 92 -5.50 -5.23 24.46
CA GLN A 92 -6.90 -4.93 24.36
C GLN A 92 -7.12 -3.70 23.49
N GLY A 93 -7.91 -3.85 22.42
CA GLY A 93 -8.76 -2.83 21.82
C GLY A 93 -8.17 -1.44 21.71
N GLN A 94 -7.07 -1.27 21.05
CA GLN A 94 -6.58 0.01 20.58
C GLN A 94 -5.87 -0.19 19.26
N ASP A 95 -6.38 0.53 18.26
CA ASP A 95 -5.66 0.94 17.07
C ASP A 95 -4.92 -0.18 16.32
N THR A 96 -5.66 -0.84 15.45
CA THR A 96 -5.11 -1.69 14.38
C THR A 96 -4.30 -0.88 13.35
N HIS A 97 -3.73 0.24 13.75
CA HIS A 97 -2.71 0.93 12.99
C HIS A 97 -1.42 0.14 13.13
N GLY A 98 -1.07 -0.62 12.10
CA GLY A 98 0.20 -1.33 12.04
C GLY A 98 1.35 -0.37 12.27
N THR A 99 2.41 -0.84 12.93
CA THR A 99 3.63 -0.03 13.06
C THR A 99 4.21 0.19 11.66
N PRO A 100 4.49 1.44 11.24
CA PRO A 100 5.12 1.70 9.96
C PRO A 100 6.38 0.88 9.78
N VAL A 101 6.65 0.47 8.55
CA VAL A 101 7.87 -0.27 8.24
C VAL A 101 9.08 0.61 8.56
N ALA A 102 9.99 0.10 9.36
CA ALA A 102 11.20 0.85 9.72
C ALA A 102 11.97 1.26 8.47
N THR A 103 12.39 2.52 8.40
CA THR A 103 13.07 3.12 7.24
C THR A 103 14.32 2.32 6.83
N ASP A 104 15.07 1.77 7.79
CA ASP A 104 16.24 0.93 7.50
C ASP A 104 15.86 -0.34 6.72
N LYS A 105 14.70 -0.94 6.99
CA LYS A 105 14.18 -2.09 6.22
C LYS A 105 13.77 -1.69 4.80
N VAL A 106 13.13 -0.53 4.66
CA VAL A 106 12.75 0.03 3.35
C VAL A 106 14.01 0.27 2.51
N LEU A 107 15.03 0.85 3.10
CA LEU A 107 16.31 1.12 2.44
C LEU A 107 17.08 -0.16 2.09
N ALA A 108 17.04 -1.17 2.95
CA ALA A 108 17.61 -2.48 2.63
C ALA A 108 16.91 -3.11 1.42
N ALA A 109 15.60 -3.01 1.35
CA ALA A 109 14.81 -3.48 0.19
C ALA A 109 15.17 -2.69 -1.09
N LEU A 110 15.38 -1.37 -1.00
CA LEU A 110 15.82 -0.55 -2.12
C LEU A 110 17.20 -1.01 -2.64
N LEU A 111 18.15 -1.24 -1.72
CA LEU A 111 19.52 -1.67 -2.09
C LEU A 111 19.59 -3.10 -2.65
N SER A 112 18.60 -3.93 -2.36
CA SER A 112 18.46 -5.24 -3.02
C SER A 112 18.17 -5.11 -4.51
N GLY A 113 17.71 -3.94 -4.94
CA GLY A 113 17.42 -3.61 -6.33
C GLY A 113 16.07 -4.13 -6.81
N PRO A 114 15.72 -3.82 -8.07
CA PRO A 114 14.51 -4.31 -8.69
C PRO A 114 14.62 -5.81 -8.96
N ALA A 115 13.52 -6.56 -8.79
CA ALA A 115 13.47 -8.00 -9.00
C ALA A 115 12.12 -8.42 -9.60
N GLY A 116 12.09 -9.60 -10.22
CA GLY A 116 10.86 -10.18 -10.78
C GLY A 116 10.14 -9.23 -11.74
N ALA A 117 8.91 -8.84 -11.40
CA ALA A 117 8.08 -7.98 -12.23
C ALA A 117 8.68 -6.59 -12.50
N ASP A 118 9.48 -6.06 -11.57
CA ASP A 118 10.13 -4.76 -11.77
C ASP A 118 11.16 -4.81 -12.87
N THR A 119 12.01 -5.85 -12.84
CA THR A 119 13.02 -6.07 -13.87
C THR A 119 12.36 -6.32 -15.22
N ALA A 120 11.25 -7.08 -15.25
CA ALA A 120 10.46 -7.30 -16.46
C ALA A 120 9.83 -6.00 -16.99
N ALA A 121 9.50 -5.06 -16.11
CA ALA A 121 9.02 -3.72 -16.48
C ALA A 121 10.16 -2.75 -16.88
N GLY A 122 11.41 -3.21 -16.94
CA GLY A 122 12.56 -2.40 -17.32
C GLY A 122 13.07 -1.46 -16.24
N LEU A 123 12.68 -1.68 -14.97
CA LEU A 123 13.18 -0.89 -13.85
C LEU A 123 14.63 -1.29 -13.51
N THR A 124 15.42 -0.30 -13.18
CA THR A 124 16.84 -0.44 -12.82
C THR A 124 17.16 0.33 -11.54
N THR A 125 18.39 0.25 -11.09
CA THR A 125 18.89 1.05 -9.97
C THR A 125 20.23 1.68 -10.32
N GLY A 126 20.41 2.94 -9.89
CA GLY A 126 21.69 3.65 -9.95
C GLY A 126 22.52 3.50 -8.67
N LEU A 127 22.04 2.69 -7.71
CA LEU A 127 22.70 2.53 -6.42
C LEU A 127 23.69 1.35 -6.46
N PRO A 128 24.83 1.46 -5.79
CA PRO A 128 25.74 0.34 -5.62
C PRO A 128 25.10 -0.73 -4.72
N ARG A 129 25.44 -1.99 -4.97
CA ARG A 129 25.08 -3.06 -4.04
C ARG A 129 25.86 -2.90 -2.75
N SER A 130 25.21 -3.10 -1.62
CA SER A 130 25.83 -3.06 -0.30
C SER A 130 25.20 -4.12 0.60
N GLU A 131 26.04 -4.83 1.34
CA GLU A 131 25.58 -5.78 2.37
C GLU A 131 25.09 -5.06 3.62
N ASN A 132 25.58 -3.82 3.84
CA ASN A 132 25.16 -3.01 4.97
C ASN A 132 24.02 -2.10 4.56
N ALA A 133 22.95 -2.09 5.35
CA ALA A 133 21.85 -1.16 5.14
C ALA A 133 22.24 0.27 5.56
N PRO A 134 21.74 1.28 4.84
CA PRO A 134 21.82 2.67 5.30
C PRO A 134 21.09 2.84 6.63
N ARG A 135 21.45 3.88 7.39
CA ARG A 135 20.78 4.24 8.63
C ARG A 135 20.16 5.60 8.53
N ALA A 136 18.87 5.67 8.81
CA ALA A 136 18.13 6.92 8.88
C ALA A 136 18.12 7.42 10.33
N GLU A 137 18.48 8.68 10.51
CA GLU A 137 18.50 9.39 11.80
C GLU A 137 17.61 10.63 11.69
N ALA A 138 16.55 10.69 12.47
CA ALA A 138 15.75 11.90 12.56
C ALA A 138 16.58 13.05 13.16
N VAL A 139 16.51 14.22 12.56
CA VAL A 139 17.13 15.43 13.08
C VAL A 139 16.06 16.23 13.82
N GLU A 140 16.36 16.62 15.06
CA GLU A 140 15.43 17.37 15.88
C GLU A 140 15.01 18.70 15.24
N GLY A 141 13.76 19.08 15.49
CA GLY A 141 13.15 20.28 14.97
C GLY A 141 12.71 20.17 13.50
N LEU A 142 11.86 21.09 13.11
CA LEU A 142 11.35 21.19 11.74
C LEU A 142 12.12 22.27 10.98
N THR A 143 12.04 22.23 9.64
CA THR A 143 12.46 23.35 8.80
C THR A 143 11.51 24.54 9.00
N PRO A 144 11.87 25.75 8.53
CA PRO A 144 10.95 26.89 8.55
C PRO A 144 9.61 26.61 7.85
N GLU A 145 9.61 25.72 6.86
CA GLU A 145 8.41 25.31 6.12
C GLU A 145 7.65 24.15 6.82
N GLY A 146 8.02 23.81 8.05
CA GLY A 146 7.37 22.75 8.83
C GLY A 146 7.68 21.33 8.39
N ARG A 147 8.79 21.09 7.68
CA ARG A 147 9.19 19.76 7.21
C ARG A 147 10.05 19.04 8.23
N ARG A 148 9.95 17.74 8.29
CA ARG A 148 10.89 16.88 9.01
C ARG A 148 12.24 16.88 8.31
N ARG A 149 13.29 16.67 9.08
CA ARG A 149 14.66 16.52 8.56
C ARG A 149 15.20 15.15 8.93
N VAL A 150 15.82 14.49 7.98
CA VAL A 150 16.41 13.17 8.15
C VAL A 150 17.85 13.20 7.63
N ARG A 151 18.75 12.61 8.41
CA ARG A 151 20.13 12.35 8.02
C ARG A 151 20.25 10.88 7.65
N LEU A 152 20.63 10.60 6.42
CA LEU A 152 20.83 9.26 5.92
C LEU A 152 22.33 8.93 5.84
N ARG A 153 22.79 8.03 6.72
CA ARG A 153 24.16 7.52 6.68
C ARG A 153 24.25 6.35 5.73
N LEU A 154 25.13 6.46 4.76
CA LEU A 154 25.31 5.49 3.69
C LEU A 154 26.62 4.71 3.87
N PRO A 155 26.60 3.39 3.64
CA PRO A 155 27.81 2.56 3.75
C PRO A 155 28.73 2.64 2.50
N PHE A 156 28.38 3.46 1.53
CA PHE A 156 29.12 3.64 0.28
C PHE A 156 29.28 5.13 -0.05
N PRO A 157 30.24 5.50 -0.91
CA PRO A 157 30.49 6.88 -1.31
C PRO A 157 29.25 7.54 -1.96
N VAL A 158 28.97 8.80 -1.61
CA VAL A 158 27.80 9.54 -2.11
C VAL A 158 28.14 10.65 -3.09
N MET A 159 29.40 11.14 -3.08
CA MET A 159 29.76 12.28 -3.93
C MET A 159 29.75 11.93 -5.42
N GLY A 160 29.99 10.66 -5.76
CA GLY A 160 29.98 10.17 -7.13
C GLY A 160 28.63 9.67 -7.63
N LEU A 161 27.56 9.68 -6.81
CA LEU A 161 26.25 9.26 -7.24
C LEU A 161 25.64 10.25 -8.23
N SER A 162 24.98 9.73 -9.27
CA SER A 162 24.17 10.54 -10.17
C SER A 162 22.97 11.16 -9.44
N ASP A 163 22.41 12.23 -9.97
CA ASP A 163 21.24 12.89 -9.38
C ASP A 163 20.04 11.93 -9.32
N ALA A 164 19.86 11.07 -10.32
CA ALA A 164 18.84 10.05 -10.32
C ALA A 164 19.02 9.03 -9.17
N ALA A 165 20.25 8.59 -8.90
CA ALA A 165 20.55 7.70 -7.77
C ALA A 165 20.34 8.40 -6.42
N VAL A 166 20.66 9.69 -6.34
CA VAL A 166 20.35 10.51 -5.16
C VAL A 166 18.84 10.59 -4.95
N GLN A 167 18.07 10.86 -6.01
CA GLN A 167 16.61 10.91 -5.91
C GLN A 167 16.00 9.56 -5.51
N GLN A 168 16.56 8.42 -5.94
CA GLN A 168 16.12 7.11 -5.45
C GLN A 168 16.21 7.02 -3.92
N LEU A 169 17.34 7.41 -3.34
CA LEU A 169 17.54 7.40 -1.87
C LEU A 169 16.63 8.40 -1.18
N VAL A 170 16.62 9.64 -1.67
CA VAL A 170 15.86 10.74 -1.08
C VAL A 170 14.37 10.45 -1.08
N CYS A 171 13.81 10.06 -2.23
CA CYS A 171 12.38 9.79 -2.33
C CYS A 171 11.98 8.55 -1.50
N THR A 172 12.73 7.46 -1.58
CA THR A 172 12.45 6.28 -0.76
C THR A 172 12.48 6.61 0.74
N THR A 173 13.50 7.36 1.19
CA THR A 173 13.60 7.78 2.60
C THR A 173 12.44 8.71 2.98
N ALA A 174 12.14 9.69 2.14
CA ALA A 174 11.09 10.66 2.43
C ALA A 174 9.73 10.01 2.61
N TYR A 175 9.37 9.07 1.72
CA TYR A 175 8.10 8.35 1.81
C TYR A 175 8.08 7.26 2.91
N ALA A 176 9.23 6.76 3.34
CA ALA A 176 9.31 5.89 4.50
C ALA A 176 9.09 6.65 5.82
N GLU A 177 9.51 7.90 5.89
CA GLU A 177 9.42 8.75 7.09
C GLU A 177 8.13 9.57 7.16
N ASP A 178 7.53 9.89 6.03
CA ASP A 178 6.27 10.65 5.92
C ASP A 178 5.49 10.23 4.68
N ASN A 179 4.26 9.79 4.83
CA ASN A 179 3.40 9.32 3.73
C ASN A 179 3.20 10.35 2.61
N GLY A 180 3.42 11.63 2.89
CA GLY A 180 3.39 12.71 1.91
C GLY A 180 4.75 13.05 1.31
N GLY A 181 5.84 12.36 1.71
CA GLY A 181 7.19 12.61 1.22
C GLY A 181 7.76 13.97 1.64
N ARG A 182 7.17 14.64 2.64
CA ARG A 182 7.55 16.01 3.04
C ARG A 182 8.72 16.02 4.03
N VAL A 183 9.83 15.47 3.59
CA VAL A 183 11.05 15.34 4.39
C VAL A 183 12.23 15.91 3.61
N ASP A 184 13.08 16.66 4.30
CA ASP A 184 14.38 17.09 3.77
C ASP A 184 15.44 16.05 4.20
N VAL A 185 16.08 15.42 3.22
CA VAL A 185 17.05 14.33 3.45
C VAL A 185 18.47 14.81 3.17
N THR A 186 19.35 14.64 4.13
CA THR A 186 20.80 14.89 3.99
C THR A 186 21.53 13.55 3.87
N LEU A 187 22.24 13.32 2.78
CA LEU A 187 23.04 12.11 2.58
C LEU A 187 24.44 12.32 3.17
N ILE A 188 24.92 11.36 3.97
CA ILE A 188 26.24 11.40 4.60
C ILE A 188 26.93 10.06 4.38
N SER A 189 28.20 10.11 4.01
CA SER A 189 29.04 8.95 3.87
C SER A 189 30.51 9.28 4.23
N VAL A 190 31.41 8.31 4.06
CA VAL A 190 32.83 8.45 4.32
C VAL A 190 33.53 9.46 3.42
N ASP A 191 32.99 9.70 2.21
CA ASP A 191 33.53 10.64 1.23
C ASP A 191 32.95 12.05 1.33
N GLY A 192 32.01 12.30 2.24
CA GLY A 192 31.44 13.60 2.48
C GLY A 192 29.93 13.59 2.72
N ALA A 193 29.33 14.76 2.63
CA ALA A 193 27.91 14.98 2.78
C ALA A 193 27.35 15.76 1.59
N ARG A 194 26.18 15.36 1.09
CA ARG A 194 25.42 16.15 0.11
C ARG A 194 24.44 17.08 0.85
N PRO A 195 24.16 18.26 0.28
CA PRO A 195 23.15 19.17 0.83
C PRO A 195 21.80 18.47 1.05
N ALA A 196 21.00 19.00 1.95
CA ALA A 196 19.64 18.55 2.14
C ALA A 196 18.85 18.65 0.83
N THR A 197 18.27 17.54 0.42
CA THR A 197 17.57 17.39 -0.85
C THR A 197 16.16 16.88 -0.58
N ARG A 198 15.23 17.24 -1.43
CA ARG A 198 13.81 16.84 -1.39
C ARG A 198 13.51 15.82 -2.45
N CYS A 199 12.47 15.02 -2.22
CA CYS A 199 11.92 14.20 -3.28
C CYS A 199 11.22 15.12 -4.29
N GLU A 200 11.69 15.07 -5.53
CA GLU A 200 11.10 15.78 -6.67
C GLU A 200 10.35 14.74 -7.51
N THR A 201 9.01 14.74 -7.43
CA THR A 201 8.11 13.84 -8.18
C THR A 201 7.14 14.63 -9.01
#